data_c160947f7090175c6f1fa52b72cc003e
#
_entry.id   c160947f7090175c6f1fa52b72cc003e
#
_cell.length_a   1.000
_cell.length_b   1.000
_cell.length_c   1.000
_cell.angle_alpha   90.00
_cell.angle_beta   90.00
_cell.angle_gamma   90.00
#
_symmetry.space_group_name_H-M   'P 1'
#
loop_
_entity.id
_entity.type
_entity.pdbx_description
1 polymer ?
#
loop_
_entity_poly.entity_id
_entity_poly.type
_entity_poly.pdbx_seq_one_letter_code
_entity_poly.pdbx_strand_id
1 'polypeptide(L)'
;MSRSKKILFVMPRLPFPATSGRKTSLYHYCRILSEELGYKLIVAAFLEKGDDPNLKPKFIDRLEILPKPTSVTKIKNILFDSVLLKRKPMQVSLYWNPEAKKIIDTLVDEENPDIIIGDMVRSTEYIRDYNAFRVADLDDRISLRYQRQLDYDITGINPYGAFLNTLPKMIQKIMLWKPLKVYVVKNEIKLLRHYELEISEQCDKTIFVAQQEADI
;
A
#
# COMPACT_ATOMS: atom_id res chain seq x y z
N MET A 1 -20.24 -22.82 -19.69
CA MET A 1 -18.86 -22.45 -19.30
C MET A 1 -18.95 -21.46 -18.14
N SER A 2 -18.41 -21.79 -16.97
CA SER A 2 -18.35 -20.87 -15.84
C SER A 2 -17.52 -19.65 -16.26
N ARG A 3 -18.02 -18.43 -16.00
CA ARG A 3 -17.28 -17.19 -16.22
C ARG A 3 -15.97 -17.26 -15.42
N SER A 4 -14.83 -17.01 -16.04
CA SER A 4 -13.56 -16.87 -15.33
C SER A 4 -13.68 -15.74 -14.32
N LYS A 5 -13.39 -16.00 -13.05
CA LYS A 5 -13.40 -14.99 -12.00
C LYS A 5 -12.31 -13.96 -12.24
N LYS A 6 -12.59 -12.71 -11.90
CA LYS A 6 -11.67 -11.58 -12.08
C LYS A 6 -11.13 -11.11 -10.75
N ILE A 7 -9.83 -10.81 -10.72
CA ILE A 7 -9.15 -10.22 -9.58
C ILE A 7 -8.61 -8.85 -9.98
N LEU A 8 -8.95 -7.82 -9.21
CA LEU A 8 -8.28 -6.52 -9.26
C LEU A 8 -7.26 -6.45 -8.12
N PHE A 9 -5.99 -6.27 -8.46
CA PHE A 9 -4.91 -6.14 -7.49
C PHE A 9 -4.37 -4.70 -7.49
N VAL A 10 -4.60 -3.96 -6.40
CA VAL A 10 -4.12 -2.57 -6.21
C VAL A 10 -2.81 -2.61 -5.46
N MET A 11 -1.74 -2.09 -6.06
CA MET A 11 -0.37 -2.23 -5.56
C MET A 11 0.36 -0.89 -5.45
N PRO A 12 1.20 -0.65 -4.40
CA PRO A 12 2.00 0.56 -4.28
C PRO A 12 3.22 0.58 -5.22
N ARG A 13 3.44 -0.50 -6.00
CA ARG A 13 4.54 -0.69 -6.97
C ARG A 13 4.21 -1.76 -7.98
N LEU A 14 4.87 -1.76 -9.15
CA LEU A 14 4.76 -2.86 -10.10
C LEU A 14 5.38 -4.15 -9.52
N PRO A 15 4.76 -5.33 -9.76
CA PRO A 15 5.35 -6.61 -9.35
C PRO A 15 6.51 -7.06 -10.24
N PHE A 16 6.78 -6.35 -11.33
CA PHE A 16 7.84 -6.67 -12.29
C PHE A 16 8.66 -5.41 -12.65
N PRO A 17 9.96 -5.58 -13.03
CA PRO A 17 10.74 -6.78 -12.88
C PRO A 17 10.91 -7.18 -11.41
N ALA A 18 10.99 -8.50 -11.13
CA ALA A 18 11.07 -9.06 -9.78
C ALA A 18 12.47 -8.85 -9.17
N THR A 19 12.81 -7.60 -8.85
CA THR A 19 14.16 -7.18 -8.42
C THR A 19 14.34 -7.04 -6.90
N SER A 20 13.27 -7.28 -6.13
CA SER A 20 13.29 -7.21 -4.66
C SER A 20 12.37 -8.28 -4.06
N GLY A 21 12.55 -8.60 -2.78
CA GLY A 21 11.78 -9.65 -2.11
C GLY A 21 10.26 -9.49 -2.29
N ARG A 22 9.69 -8.30 -1.97
CA ARG A 22 8.24 -8.09 -2.14
C ARG A 22 7.80 -8.14 -3.59
N LYS A 23 8.55 -7.56 -4.54
CA LYS A 23 8.22 -7.66 -5.96
C LYS A 23 8.22 -9.11 -6.45
N THR A 24 9.17 -9.92 -5.99
CA THR A 24 9.24 -11.35 -6.30
C THR A 24 8.00 -12.09 -5.78
N SER A 25 7.62 -11.86 -4.53
CA SER A 25 6.40 -12.45 -3.96
C SER A 25 5.16 -12.07 -4.75
N LEU A 26 4.96 -10.77 -5.02
CA LEU A 26 3.82 -10.27 -5.80
C LEU A 26 3.81 -10.82 -7.23
N TYR A 27 4.97 -10.92 -7.88
CA TYR A 27 5.10 -11.53 -9.21
C TYR A 27 4.60 -12.96 -9.21
N HIS A 28 5.03 -13.77 -8.24
CA HIS A 28 4.61 -15.16 -8.11
C HIS A 28 3.13 -15.28 -7.71
N TYR A 29 2.60 -14.41 -6.85
CA TYR A 29 1.16 -14.39 -6.55
C TYR A 29 0.35 -14.13 -7.82
N CYS A 30 0.72 -13.11 -8.58
CA CYS A 30 0.06 -12.81 -9.85
C CYS A 30 0.11 -14.00 -10.82
N ARG A 31 1.28 -14.62 -10.95
CA ARG A 31 1.46 -15.78 -11.84
C ARG A 31 0.57 -16.96 -11.42
N ILE A 32 0.59 -17.32 -10.13
CA ILE A 32 -0.20 -18.45 -9.60
C ILE A 32 -1.70 -18.18 -9.76
N LEU A 33 -2.16 -16.96 -9.42
CA LEU A 33 -3.56 -16.59 -9.55
C LEU A 33 -4.06 -16.71 -10.99
N SER A 34 -3.23 -16.32 -11.97
CA SER A 34 -3.60 -16.37 -13.39
C SER A 34 -3.35 -17.74 -14.01
N GLU A 35 -2.10 -18.25 -13.98
CA GLU A 35 -1.71 -19.45 -14.75
C GLU A 35 -2.16 -20.75 -14.10
N GLU A 36 -2.17 -20.84 -12.76
CA GLU A 36 -2.51 -22.07 -12.06
C GLU A 36 -3.98 -22.12 -11.63
N LEU A 37 -4.54 -20.97 -11.20
CA LEU A 37 -5.92 -20.90 -10.71
C LEU A 37 -6.92 -20.36 -11.76
N GLY A 38 -6.44 -19.87 -12.91
CA GLY A 38 -7.27 -19.46 -14.04
C GLY A 38 -8.05 -18.16 -13.84
N TYR A 39 -7.64 -17.30 -12.90
CA TYR A 39 -8.24 -15.99 -12.72
C TYR A 39 -7.80 -15.02 -13.81
N LYS A 40 -8.70 -14.15 -14.25
CA LYS A 40 -8.33 -12.95 -15.03
C LYS A 40 -7.78 -11.90 -14.09
N LEU A 41 -6.55 -11.47 -14.34
CA LEU A 41 -5.82 -10.58 -13.44
C LEU A 41 -5.71 -9.17 -13.99
N ILE A 42 -6.31 -8.22 -13.26
CA ILE A 42 -6.20 -6.79 -13.49
C ILE A 42 -5.27 -6.23 -12.40
N VAL A 43 -4.21 -5.52 -12.80
CA VAL A 43 -3.28 -4.89 -11.87
C VAL A 43 -3.38 -3.37 -12.01
N ALA A 44 -3.62 -2.68 -10.91
CA ALA A 44 -3.54 -1.23 -10.79
C ALA A 44 -2.37 -0.87 -9.88
N ALA A 45 -1.32 -0.24 -10.39
CA ALA A 45 -0.08 -0.05 -9.64
C ALA A 45 0.53 1.33 -9.82
N PHE A 46 1.20 1.82 -8.77
CA PHE A 46 2.07 2.98 -8.88
C PHE A 46 3.44 2.57 -9.42
N LEU A 47 4.09 3.46 -10.18
CA LEU A 47 5.44 3.21 -10.66
C LEU A 47 6.48 3.61 -9.62
N GLU A 48 7.49 2.79 -9.39
CA GLU A 48 8.73 3.18 -8.70
C GLU A 48 9.82 3.55 -9.71
N LYS A 49 10.93 4.10 -9.22
CA LYS A 49 12.08 4.40 -10.08
C LYS A 49 12.66 3.09 -10.62
N GLY A 50 12.75 2.98 -11.94
CA GLY A 50 13.28 1.79 -12.61
C GLY A 50 12.20 0.77 -13.00
N ASP A 51 10.92 1.03 -12.71
CA ASP A 51 9.83 0.23 -13.23
C ASP A 51 9.61 0.53 -14.71
N ASP A 52 9.35 -0.52 -15.50
CA ASP A 52 9.00 -0.43 -16.92
C ASP A 52 7.69 -1.17 -17.19
N PRO A 53 6.58 -0.46 -17.43
CA PRO A 53 5.29 -1.08 -17.75
C PRO A 53 5.30 -1.92 -19.04
N ASN A 54 6.23 -1.66 -19.95
CA ASN A 54 6.33 -2.41 -21.20
C ASN A 54 6.80 -3.87 -20.98
N LEU A 55 7.39 -4.15 -19.83
CA LEU A 55 7.79 -5.51 -19.42
C LEU A 55 6.62 -6.30 -18.82
N LYS A 56 5.37 -5.89 -19.05
CA LYS A 56 4.16 -6.54 -18.53
C LYS A 56 4.15 -8.03 -18.91
N PRO A 57 4.13 -8.96 -17.91
CA PRO A 57 4.00 -10.38 -18.15
C PRO A 57 2.66 -10.74 -18.81
N LYS A 58 2.64 -11.83 -19.59
CA LYS A 58 1.44 -12.29 -20.30
C LYS A 58 0.30 -12.71 -19.36
N PHE A 59 0.62 -13.14 -18.16
CA PHE A 59 -0.36 -13.54 -17.16
C PHE A 59 -1.10 -12.38 -16.49
N ILE A 60 -0.72 -11.12 -16.76
CA ILE A 60 -1.49 -9.94 -16.37
C ILE A 60 -2.35 -9.54 -17.56
N ASP A 61 -3.67 -9.70 -17.46
CA ASP A 61 -4.60 -9.38 -18.55
C ASP A 61 -4.66 -7.87 -18.81
N ARG A 62 -4.85 -7.09 -17.75
CA ARG A 62 -4.90 -5.62 -17.82
C ARG A 62 -3.96 -4.99 -16.80
N LEU A 63 -3.22 -3.99 -17.22
CA LEU A 63 -2.36 -3.18 -16.36
C LEU A 63 -2.80 -1.72 -16.46
N GLU A 64 -3.03 -1.11 -15.29
CA GLU A 64 -3.33 0.30 -15.18
C GLU A 64 -2.30 1.00 -14.29
N ILE A 65 -1.75 2.10 -14.76
CA ILE A 65 -0.74 2.85 -14.02
C ILE A 65 -1.41 3.99 -13.25
N LEU A 66 -1.28 3.94 -11.94
CA LEU A 66 -1.88 4.93 -11.04
C LEU A 66 -0.98 6.18 -10.92
N PRO A 67 -1.56 7.38 -11.02
CA PRO A 67 -0.81 8.62 -10.83
C PRO A 67 -0.41 8.77 -9.36
N LYS A 68 0.89 9.05 -9.14
CA LYS A 68 1.39 9.35 -7.78
C LYS A 68 0.88 10.71 -7.30
N PRO A 69 0.58 10.85 -6.00
CA PRO A 69 0.26 12.15 -5.45
C PRO A 69 1.47 13.10 -5.58
N THR A 70 1.21 14.35 -5.94
CA THR A 70 2.22 15.40 -6.01
C THR A 70 2.81 15.69 -4.63
N SER A 71 3.96 16.38 -4.56
CA SER A 71 4.52 16.79 -3.27
C SER A 71 3.57 17.67 -2.47
N VAL A 72 2.81 18.54 -3.13
CA VAL A 72 1.80 19.39 -2.51
C VAL A 72 0.67 18.55 -1.92
N THR A 73 0.15 17.58 -2.69
CA THR A 73 -0.89 16.66 -2.23
C THR A 73 -0.42 15.86 -1.02
N LYS A 74 0.82 15.35 -1.03
CA LYS A 74 1.41 14.62 0.10
C LYS A 74 1.48 15.47 1.36
N ILE A 75 1.98 16.71 1.24
CA ILE A 75 2.06 17.64 2.38
C ILE A 75 0.66 17.91 2.93
N LYS A 76 -0.29 18.23 2.05
CA LYS A 76 -1.68 18.45 2.43
C LYS A 76 -2.26 17.23 3.18
N ASN A 77 -2.15 16.05 2.61
CA ASN A 77 -2.67 14.82 3.20
C ASN A 77 -2.04 14.54 4.58
N ILE A 78 -0.69 14.64 4.70
CA ILE A 78 -0.01 14.44 5.99
C ILE A 78 -0.50 15.48 7.01
N LEU A 79 -0.53 16.74 6.63
CA LEU A 79 -0.90 17.82 7.55
C LEU A 79 -2.35 17.65 8.05
N PHE A 80 -3.29 17.42 7.14
CA PHE A 80 -4.71 17.29 7.50
C PHE A 80 -5.01 15.92 8.13
N ASP A 81 -4.67 14.82 7.47
CA ASP A 81 -5.14 13.50 7.89
C ASP A 81 -4.30 12.90 9.04
N SER A 82 -2.97 13.09 9.00
CA SER A 82 -2.09 12.44 9.98
C SER A 82 -1.76 13.33 11.18
N VAL A 83 -1.62 14.65 10.99
CA VAL A 83 -1.18 15.57 12.04
C VAL A 83 -2.37 16.25 12.74
N LEU A 84 -3.24 16.92 11.97
CA LEU A 84 -4.36 17.69 12.55
C LEU A 84 -5.51 16.79 12.97
N LEU A 85 -6.02 15.96 12.08
CA LEU A 85 -7.19 15.12 12.32
C LEU A 85 -6.83 13.78 12.95
N LYS A 86 -5.58 13.35 12.84
CA LYS A 86 -5.09 12.04 13.35
C LYS A 86 -5.98 10.86 12.95
N ARG A 87 -6.48 10.88 11.71
CA ARG A 87 -7.38 9.85 11.16
C ARG A 87 -6.63 8.75 10.43
N LYS A 88 -5.59 9.13 9.69
CA LYS A 88 -4.85 8.19 8.83
C LYS A 88 -3.36 8.23 9.14
N PRO A 89 -2.67 7.07 9.13
CA PRO A 89 -1.22 7.04 9.26
C PRO A 89 -0.56 7.70 8.05
N MET A 90 0.66 8.22 8.23
CA MET A 90 1.42 8.87 7.15
C MET A 90 1.69 7.91 5.98
N GLN A 91 1.85 6.60 6.27
CA GLN A 91 2.04 5.59 5.23
C GLN A 91 0.85 5.53 4.26
N VAL A 92 -0.37 5.74 4.73
CA VAL A 92 -1.57 5.84 3.89
C VAL A 92 -1.65 7.21 3.23
N SER A 93 -1.50 8.30 4.00
CA SER A 93 -1.64 9.68 3.54
C SER A 93 -0.64 10.04 2.43
N LEU A 94 0.58 9.46 2.47
CA LEU A 94 1.61 9.65 1.45
C LEU A 94 1.27 9.04 0.09
N TYR A 95 0.39 8.04 0.07
CA TYR A 95 0.01 7.33 -1.16
C TYR A 95 -1.40 7.70 -1.64
N TRP A 96 -2.22 8.34 -0.81
CA TRP A 96 -3.57 8.71 -1.18
C TRP A 96 -3.60 9.79 -2.29
N ASN A 97 -4.28 9.47 -3.40
CA ASN A 97 -4.50 10.37 -4.51
C ASN A 97 -5.93 10.21 -5.06
N PRO A 98 -6.77 11.26 -5.06
CA PRO A 98 -8.13 11.19 -5.59
C PRO A 98 -8.21 10.80 -7.07
N GLU A 99 -7.21 11.17 -7.88
CA GLU A 99 -7.14 10.78 -9.30
C GLU A 99 -6.91 9.27 -9.44
N ALA A 100 -6.01 8.70 -8.61
CA ALA A 100 -5.82 7.26 -8.58
C ALA A 100 -7.09 6.52 -8.14
N LYS A 101 -7.83 7.07 -7.16
CA LYS A 101 -9.13 6.50 -6.73
C LYS A 101 -10.13 6.49 -7.87
N LYS A 102 -10.26 7.58 -8.64
CA LYS A 102 -11.16 7.63 -9.80
C LYS A 102 -10.82 6.58 -10.86
N ILE A 103 -9.53 6.35 -11.12
CA ILE A 103 -9.10 5.30 -12.05
C ILE A 103 -9.51 3.92 -11.54
N ILE A 104 -9.32 3.66 -10.25
CA ILE A 104 -9.73 2.40 -9.63
C ILE A 104 -11.25 2.24 -9.66
N ASP A 105 -12.02 3.31 -9.39
CA ASP A 105 -13.48 3.31 -9.52
C ASP A 105 -13.92 2.91 -10.94
N THR A 106 -13.31 3.52 -11.96
CA THR A 106 -13.56 3.18 -13.36
C THR A 106 -13.23 1.72 -13.66
N LEU A 107 -12.08 1.22 -13.17
CA LEU A 107 -11.69 -0.19 -13.33
C LEU A 107 -12.69 -1.15 -12.70
N VAL A 108 -13.19 -0.82 -11.51
CA VAL A 108 -14.19 -1.64 -10.82
C VAL A 108 -15.50 -1.66 -11.59
N ASP A 109 -15.94 -0.51 -12.09
CA ASP A 109 -17.18 -0.40 -12.89
C ASP A 109 -17.08 -1.16 -14.21
N GLU A 110 -15.97 -1.03 -14.95
CA GLU A 110 -15.75 -1.67 -16.24
C GLU A 110 -15.55 -3.18 -16.12
N GLU A 111 -14.75 -3.61 -15.16
CA GLU A 111 -14.30 -5.00 -15.05
C GLU A 111 -15.20 -5.84 -14.15
N ASN A 112 -15.91 -5.22 -13.20
CA ASN A 112 -16.72 -5.89 -12.19
C ASN A 112 -15.98 -7.09 -11.55
N PRO A 113 -14.85 -6.83 -10.83
CA PRO A 113 -14.03 -7.87 -10.26
C PRO A 113 -14.76 -8.65 -9.15
N ASP A 114 -14.55 -9.96 -9.11
CA ASP A 114 -15.09 -10.81 -8.05
C ASP A 114 -14.31 -10.62 -6.74
N ILE A 115 -13.00 -10.32 -6.86
CA ILE A 115 -12.09 -10.12 -5.73
C ILE A 115 -11.27 -8.85 -5.97
N ILE A 116 -11.09 -8.05 -4.92
CA ILE A 116 -10.20 -6.88 -4.93
C ILE A 116 -9.16 -7.06 -3.83
N ILE A 117 -7.89 -6.98 -4.18
CA ILE A 117 -6.77 -7.14 -3.26
C ILE A 117 -6.01 -5.82 -3.15
N GLY A 118 -5.78 -5.32 -1.95
CA GLY A 118 -4.91 -4.18 -1.66
C GLY A 118 -3.59 -4.64 -1.06
N ASP A 119 -2.47 -4.34 -1.74
CA ASP A 119 -1.13 -4.66 -1.26
C ASP A 119 -0.61 -3.61 -0.29
N MET A 120 -0.25 -4.02 0.91
CA MET A 120 0.21 -3.19 2.02
C MET A 120 -0.82 -2.12 2.45
N VAL A 121 -0.68 -1.57 3.64
CA VAL A 121 -1.53 -0.48 4.18
C VAL A 121 -1.67 0.72 3.22
N ARG A 122 -0.71 0.90 2.31
CA ARG A 122 -0.67 2.02 1.36
C ARG A 122 -1.75 1.94 0.29
N SER A 123 -2.19 0.74 -0.05
CA SER A 123 -3.19 0.48 -1.10
C SER A 123 -4.54 0.08 -0.54
N THR A 124 -4.64 -0.34 0.72
CA THR A 124 -5.90 -0.79 1.32
C THR A 124 -6.95 0.31 1.42
N GLU A 125 -6.52 1.58 1.50
CA GLU A 125 -7.44 2.72 1.48
C GLU A 125 -8.25 2.81 0.20
N TYR A 126 -7.71 2.34 -0.93
CA TYR A 126 -8.37 2.38 -2.22
C TYR A 126 -9.45 1.31 -2.41
N ILE A 127 -9.45 0.27 -1.56
CA ILE A 127 -10.35 -0.89 -1.72
C ILE A 127 -11.53 -0.93 -0.74
N ARG A 128 -11.65 0.06 0.16
CA ARG A 128 -12.62 0.04 1.28
C ARG A 128 -14.09 -0.03 0.85
N ASP A 129 -14.46 0.68 -0.22
CA ASP A 129 -15.85 1.04 -0.47
C ASP A 129 -16.54 0.15 -1.53
N TYR A 130 -15.92 -0.96 -1.94
CA TYR A 130 -16.47 -1.79 -3.00
C TYR A 130 -17.24 -2.98 -2.47
N ASN A 131 -18.31 -3.34 -3.20
CA ASN A 131 -19.12 -4.52 -2.91
C ASN A 131 -18.58 -5.76 -3.66
N ALA A 132 -17.29 -6.05 -3.48
CA ALA A 132 -16.60 -7.24 -3.96
C ALA A 132 -15.94 -7.95 -2.78
N PHE A 133 -15.47 -9.18 -2.94
CA PHE A 133 -14.69 -9.84 -1.89
C PHE A 133 -13.35 -9.11 -1.74
N ARG A 134 -13.13 -8.45 -0.61
CA ARG A 134 -11.96 -7.58 -0.38
C ARG A 134 -10.93 -8.27 0.48
N VAL A 135 -9.69 -8.22 0.01
CA VAL A 135 -8.53 -8.79 0.70
C VAL A 135 -7.50 -7.71 0.98
N ALA A 136 -7.17 -7.51 2.24
CA ALA A 136 -6.04 -6.66 2.65
C ALA A 136 -4.79 -7.53 2.84
N ASP A 137 -3.88 -7.49 1.88
CA ASP A 137 -2.56 -8.14 2.01
C ASP A 137 -1.60 -7.15 2.69
N LEU A 138 -1.56 -7.17 4.00
CA LEU A 138 -0.77 -6.22 4.79
C LEU A 138 0.72 -6.54 4.80
N ASP A 139 1.13 -7.75 4.37
CA ASP A 139 2.50 -8.24 4.39
C ASP A 139 3.01 -8.40 5.83
N ASP A 140 3.41 -7.31 6.47
CA ASP A 140 3.75 -7.26 7.90
C ASP A 140 2.94 -6.17 8.64
N ARG A 141 2.84 -6.31 9.95
CA ARG A 141 2.29 -5.24 10.80
C ARG A 141 3.32 -4.12 10.96
N ILE A 142 3.19 -3.09 10.15
CA ILE A 142 4.11 -1.94 10.17
C ILE A 142 4.15 -1.28 11.55
N SER A 143 3.02 -1.23 12.26
CA SER A 143 2.96 -0.71 13.63
C SER A 143 3.86 -1.48 14.58
N LEU A 144 3.86 -2.82 14.50
CA LEU A 144 4.69 -3.69 15.31
C LEU A 144 6.18 -3.57 14.94
N ARG A 145 6.47 -3.53 13.64
CA ARG A 145 7.84 -3.31 13.14
C ARG A 145 8.40 -1.97 13.64
N TYR A 146 7.63 -0.89 13.56
CA TYR A 146 8.05 0.41 14.06
C TYR A 146 8.22 0.42 15.58
N GLN A 147 7.36 -0.29 16.32
CA GLN A 147 7.52 -0.43 17.77
C GLN A 147 8.83 -1.13 18.12
N ARG A 148 9.10 -2.29 17.52
CA ARG A 148 10.35 -3.03 17.73
C ARG A 148 11.58 -2.19 17.40
N GLN A 149 11.55 -1.47 16.27
CA GLN A 149 12.65 -0.59 15.90
C GLN A 149 12.80 0.59 16.86
N LEU A 150 11.70 1.16 17.38
CA LEU A 150 11.75 2.24 18.36
C LEU A 150 12.39 1.78 19.67
N ASP A 151 12.12 0.55 20.09
CA ASP A 151 12.64 -0.04 21.32
C ASP A 151 14.13 -0.37 21.21
N TYR A 152 14.62 -0.75 20.02
CA TYR A 152 16.02 -1.08 19.79
C TYR A 152 16.85 0.11 19.31
N ASP A 153 16.51 0.66 18.16
CA ASP A 153 17.22 1.78 17.54
C ASP A 153 16.34 2.54 16.55
N ILE A 154 15.97 3.75 16.93
CA ILE A 154 15.16 4.63 16.08
C ILE A 154 15.90 5.10 14.81
N THR A 155 17.21 4.97 14.71
CA THR A 155 17.96 5.49 13.55
C THR A 155 17.54 4.79 12.26
N GLY A 156 17.22 3.49 12.32
CA GLY A 156 16.76 2.68 11.19
C GLY A 156 15.36 3.02 10.68
N ILE A 157 14.55 3.77 11.43
CA ILE A 157 13.19 4.12 11.00
C ILE A 157 13.20 5.35 10.10
N ASN A 158 12.56 5.24 8.93
CA ASN A 158 12.19 6.41 8.12
C ASN A 158 10.67 6.44 7.90
N PRO A 159 9.89 7.09 8.79
CA PRO A 159 8.43 7.16 8.67
C PRO A 159 7.96 7.95 7.46
N TYR A 160 8.84 8.77 6.89
CA TYR A 160 8.54 9.64 5.74
C TYR A 160 8.81 8.97 4.39
N GLY A 161 9.45 7.79 4.38
CA GLY A 161 9.83 7.08 3.16
C GLY A 161 10.67 7.93 2.20
N ALA A 162 10.51 7.70 0.90
CA ALA A 162 11.21 8.44 -0.15
C ALA A 162 10.80 9.93 -0.21
N PHE A 163 9.67 10.31 0.39
CA PHE A 163 9.19 11.70 0.43
C PHE A 163 10.21 12.64 1.11
N LEU A 164 10.90 12.16 2.15
CA LEU A 164 11.93 12.95 2.84
C LEU A 164 12.97 13.51 1.86
N ASN A 165 13.38 12.71 0.87
CA ASN A 165 14.41 13.09 -0.12
C ASN A 165 13.95 14.21 -1.08
N THR A 166 12.65 14.48 -1.15
CA THR A 166 12.09 15.55 -2.01
C THR A 166 12.08 16.91 -1.32
N LEU A 167 12.40 16.97 -0.02
CA LEU A 167 12.37 18.18 0.79
C LEU A 167 13.75 18.87 0.82
N PRO A 168 13.81 20.20 1.06
CA PRO A 168 15.06 20.92 1.28
C PRO A 168 15.86 20.30 2.43
N LYS A 169 17.20 20.28 2.31
CA LYS A 169 18.09 19.64 3.31
C LYS A 169 17.91 20.17 4.74
N MET A 170 17.56 21.45 4.88
CA MET A 170 17.28 22.04 6.19
C MET A 170 16.05 21.42 6.84
N ILE A 171 14.97 21.24 6.07
CA ILE A 171 13.75 20.57 6.55
C ILE A 171 14.01 19.11 6.87
N GLN A 172 14.80 18.40 6.04
CA GLN A 172 15.20 17.03 6.32
C GLN A 172 15.92 16.91 7.68
N LYS A 173 16.85 17.83 7.98
CA LYS A 173 17.56 17.86 9.28
C LYS A 173 16.60 18.04 10.45
N ILE A 174 15.62 18.94 10.32
CA ILE A 174 14.61 19.17 11.36
C ILE A 174 13.75 17.92 11.56
N MET A 175 13.27 17.31 10.48
CA MET A 175 12.42 16.11 10.52
C MET A 175 13.18 14.88 11.07
N LEU A 176 14.49 14.81 10.85
CA LEU A 176 15.35 13.74 11.37
C LEU A 176 15.90 14.05 12.78
N TRP A 177 15.63 15.22 13.35
CA TRP A 177 16.02 15.53 14.72
C TRP A 177 15.39 14.55 15.68
N LYS A 178 16.24 13.87 16.48
CA LYS A 178 15.85 12.66 17.26
C LYS A 178 14.58 12.85 18.10
N PRO A 179 14.39 13.94 18.88
CA PRO A 179 13.17 14.11 19.68
C PRO A 179 11.90 14.22 18.83
N LEU A 180 11.96 14.98 17.72
CA LEU A 180 10.83 15.12 16.80
C LEU A 180 10.54 13.80 16.10
N LYS A 181 11.58 13.10 15.65
CA LYS A 181 11.45 11.78 15.02
C LYS A 181 10.79 10.76 15.94
N VAL A 182 11.21 10.71 17.23
CA VAL A 182 10.59 9.84 18.25
C VAL A 182 9.11 10.16 18.42
N TYR A 183 8.76 11.44 18.53
CA TYR A 183 7.37 11.88 18.66
C TYR A 183 6.54 11.45 17.46
N VAL A 184 7.03 11.71 16.25
CA VAL A 184 6.35 11.34 15.00
C VAL A 184 6.17 9.83 14.89
N VAL A 185 7.21 9.04 15.17
CA VAL A 185 7.13 7.58 15.10
C VAL A 185 6.15 7.03 16.12
N LYS A 186 6.14 7.53 17.37
CA LYS A 186 5.17 7.10 18.38
C LYS A 186 3.73 7.39 17.97
N ASN A 187 3.48 8.56 17.37
CA ASN A 187 2.17 8.91 16.86
C ASN A 187 1.78 8.01 15.67
N GLU A 188 2.72 7.77 14.75
CA GLU A 188 2.51 6.90 13.59
C GLU A 188 2.18 5.47 14.00
N ILE A 189 2.87 4.92 15.02
CA ILE A 189 2.57 3.58 15.57
C ILE A 189 1.12 3.50 16.06
N LYS A 190 0.63 4.52 16.76
CA LYS A 190 -0.76 4.55 17.24
C LYS A 190 -1.76 4.57 16.09
N LEU A 191 -1.52 5.42 15.10
CA LEU A 191 -2.38 5.54 13.93
C LEU A 191 -2.37 4.26 13.09
N LEU A 192 -1.19 3.65 12.90
CA LEU A 192 -1.06 2.39 12.17
C LEU A 192 -1.80 1.26 12.88
N ARG A 193 -1.66 1.12 14.20
CA ARG A 193 -2.38 0.07 14.97
C ARG A 193 -3.89 0.19 14.80
N HIS A 194 -4.41 1.40 14.91
CA HIS A 194 -5.84 1.64 14.74
C HIS A 194 -6.27 1.33 13.29
N TYR A 195 -5.50 1.80 12.33
CA TYR A 195 -5.79 1.59 10.91
C TYR A 195 -5.68 0.12 10.49
N GLU A 196 -4.65 -0.61 10.95
CA GLU A 196 -4.47 -2.04 10.68
C GLU A 196 -5.64 -2.86 11.24
N LEU A 197 -6.12 -2.52 12.44
CA LEU A 197 -7.30 -3.15 13.03
C LEU A 197 -8.56 -2.83 12.22
N GLU A 198 -8.82 -1.54 11.96
CA GLU A 198 -9.98 -1.08 11.23
C GLU A 198 -10.08 -1.72 9.83
N ILE A 199 -8.97 -1.79 9.08
CA ILE A 199 -8.97 -2.41 7.76
C ILE A 199 -9.18 -3.92 7.84
N SER A 200 -8.68 -4.57 8.90
CA SER A 200 -8.90 -5.99 9.13
C SER A 200 -10.36 -6.33 9.44
N GLU A 201 -11.08 -5.42 10.07
CA GLU A 201 -12.51 -5.57 10.35
C GLU A 201 -13.38 -5.26 9.12
N GLN A 202 -12.93 -4.36 8.26
CA GLN A 202 -13.67 -3.93 7.06
C GLN A 202 -13.48 -4.83 5.85
N CYS A 203 -12.36 -5.53 5.74
CA CYS A 203 -12.10 -6.46 4.64
C CYS A 203 -12.56 -7.87 4.98
N ASP A 204 -12.96 -8.63 3.96
CA ASP A 204 -13.41 -10.02 4.12
C ASP A 204 -12.28 -10.95 4.55
N LYS A 205 -11.04 -10.62 4.17
CA LYS A 205 -9.80 -11.31 4.61
C LYS A 205 -8.66 -10.33 4.77
N THR A 206 -7.80 -10.64 5.75
CA THR A 206 -6.50 -9.97 5.94
C THR A 206 -5.40 -11.02 5.93
N ILE A 207 -4.31 -10.71 5.23
CA ILE A 207 -3.15 -11.59 5.07
C ILE A 207 -1.94 -10.94 5.72
N PHE A 208 -1.24 -11.74 6.54
CA PHE A 208 0.08 -11.43 7.10
C PHE A 208 1.06 -12.54 6.75
N VAL A 209 2.34 -12.21 6.59
CA VAL A 209 3.38 -13.19 6.29
C VAL A 209 3.67 -14.08 7.50
N ALA A 210 3.57 -13.54 8.72
CA ALA A 210 3.86 -14.27 9.94
C ALA A 210 2.58 -14.54 10.75
N GLN A 211 2.35 -15.81 11.14
CA GLN A 211 1.23 -16.22 11.99
C GLN A 211 1.14 -15.39 13.27
N GLN A 212 2.28 -15.13 13.92
CA GLN A 212 2.35 -14.31 15.13
C GLN A 212 1.81 -12.88 14.99
N GLU A 213 1.70 -12.37 13.77
CA GLU A 213 1.15 -11.05 13.47
C GLU A 213 -0.36 -11.09 13.22
N ALA A 214 -0.89 -12.27 12.89
CA ALA A 214 -2.31 -12.50 12.70
C ALA A 214 -3.06 -12.75 14.02
N ASP A 215 -2.36 -13.23 15.04
CA ASP A 215 -2.94 -13.70 16.33
C ASP A 215 -3.09 -12.58 17.38
N ILE A 216 -2.90 -11.31 17.02
CA ILE A 216 -2.91 -10.17 17.98
C ILE A 216 -4.16 -9.33 17.83
#